data_c7b3eb4452909afa5f79ff585ad238ec
#
_entry.id   c7b3eb4452909afa5f79ff585ad238ec
#
_cell.length_a   1.000
_cell.length_b   1.000
_cell.length_c   1.000
_cell.angle_alpha   90.00
_cell.angle_beta   90.00
_cell.angle_gamma   90.00
#
_symmetry.space_group_name_H-M   'P 1'
#
loop_
_entity.id
_entity.type
_entity.pdbx_description
1 polymer ?
#
loop_
_entity_poly.entity_id
_entity_poly.type
_entity_poly.pdbx_seq_one_letter_code
_entity_poly.pdbx_strand_id
1 'polypeptide(L)'
;LKSVVNEVISANGEIILFIDEIHTLVGAGQSEGAMDAANILKPALARGELRAIGATTLDEYQKYFEKDKALERRFQTVMVDEPSVENTVSILRGLKERYENHHKVRILDEAIVAAVELSHRYITSRFLPDKAIDLMDEAAAKLRMEMNSVPEEIDELNRKIRQLEIEREAIKRDGETARTETIDKQI
;
A
#
# COMPACT_ATOMS: atom_id res chain seq x y z
N LEU A 1 -12.80 19.43 9.08
CA LEU A 1 -12.86 18.70 10.35
C LEU A 1 -14.10 19.11 11.18
N LYS A 2 -14.29 20.40 11.51
CA LYS A 2 -15.40 20.89 12.33
C LYS A 2 -16.78 20.44 11.83
N SER A 3 -17.00 20.47 10.52
CA SER A 3 -18.24 20.02 9.88
C SER A 3 -18.48 18.52 10.13
N VAL A 4 -17.47 17.69 9.92
CA VAL A 4 -17.54 16.22 10.13
C VAL A 4 -17.80 15.91 11.60
N VAL A 5 -17.11 16.57 12.53
CA VAL A 5 -17.32 16.34 13.98
C VAL A 5 -18.74 16.72 14.39
N ASN A 6 -19.26 17.84 13.89
CA ASN A 6 -20.65 18.24 14.19
C ASN A 6 -21.67 17.25 13.63
N GLU A 7 -21.43 16.69 12.45
CA GLU A 7 -22.29 15.67 11.84
C GLU A 7 -22.29 14.38 12.67
N VAL A 8 -21.10 13.92 13.10
CA VAL A 8 -20.97 12.74 13.98
C VAL A 8 -21.66 12.96 15.32
N ILE A 9 -21.52 14.14 15.93
CA ILE A 9 -22.22 14.48 17.19
C ILE A 9 -23.74 14.48 16.99
N SER A 10 -24.22 15.04 15.86
CA SER A 10 -25.64 15.08 15.53
C SER A 10 -26.25 13.68 15.30
N ALA A 11 -25.46 12.70 14.96
CA ALA A 11 -25.89 11.30 14.82
C ALA A 11 -26.08 10.55 16.14
N ASN A 12 -25.98 11.23 17.29
CA ASN A 12 -26.31 10.69 18.64
C ASN A 12 -25.69 9.31 18.96
N GLY A 13 -24.45 9.08 18.48
CA GLY A 13 -23.69 7.86 18.76
C GLY A 13 -23.92 6.69 17.78
N GLU A 14 -24.65 6.91 16.69
CA GLU A 14 -24.76 5.92 15.61
C GLU A 14 -23.47 5.82 14.77
N ILE A 15 -22.65 6.87 14.80
CA ILE A 15 -21.37 6.93 14.07
C ILE A 15 -20.21 6.79 15.05
N ILE A 16 -19.26 5.91 14.73
CA ILE A 16 -17.97 5.78 15.39
C ILE A 16 -16.91 6.39 14.48
N LEU A 17 -16.21 7.41 14.98
CA LEU A 17 -15.13 8.08 14.24
C LEU A 17 -13.82 7.32 14.44
N PHE A 18 -13.22 6.82 13.36
CA PHE A 18 -11.85 6.29 13.39
C PHE A 18 -10.87 7.41 13.08
N ILE A 19 -9.87 7.57 13.93
CA ILE A 19 -8.83 8.60 13.79
C ILE A 19 -7.47 7.90 13.80
N ASP A 20 -6.87 7.82 12.62
CA ASP A 20 -5.51 7.34 12.50
C ASP A 20 -4.51 8.41 12.96
N GLU A 21 -3.37 7.98 13.51
CA GLU A 21 -2.35 8.86 14.08
C GLU A 21 -2.93 9.95 15.01
N ILE A 22 -3.84 9.55 15.91
CA ILE A 22 -4.56 10.48 16.80
C ILE A 22 -3.62 11.38 17.60
N HIS A 23 -2.38 10.98 17.83
CA HIS A 23 -1.37 11.79 18.50
C HIS A 23 -1.09 13.12 17.78
N THR A 24 -1.29 13.17 16.45
CA THR A 24 -1.12 14.42 15.67
C THR A 24 -2.12 15.48 16.07
N LEU A 25 -3.31 15.09 16.52
CA LEU A 25 -4.35 15.99 17.01
C LEU A 25 -4.15 16.43 18.46
N VAL A 26 -3.36 15.67 19.23
CA VAL A 26 -3.14 15.92 20.66
C VAL A 26 -1.83 16.67 20.90
N GLY A 27 -0.77 16.27 20.18
CA GLY A 27 0.59 16.79 20.37
C GLY A 27 0.92 18.07 19.61
N ALA A 28 0.02 18.52 18.76
CA ALA A 28 0.30 19.59 17.81
C ALA A 28 0.22 21.01 18.39
N GLY A 29 0.95 21.25 19.47
CA GLY A 29 1.13 22.62 19.98
C GLY A 29 1.95 23.56 19.07
N GLN A 30 2.31 23.16 17.85
CA GLN A 30 3.21 23.92 16.98
C GLN A 30 2.70 24.21 15.55
N SER A 31 1.54 23.68 15.14
CA SER A 31 0.92 24.07 13.85
C SER A 31 -0.50 24.58 14.05
N GLU A 32 -0.85 25.71 13.46
CA GLU A 32 -2.16 26.36 13.59
C GLU A 32 -3.34 25.45 13.32
N GLY A 33 -3.27 24.60 12.28
CA GLY A 33 -4.38 23.71 11.90
C GLY A 33 -4.63 22.53 12.84
N ALA A 34 -3.62 22.07 13.56
CA ALA A 34 -3.75 20.95 14.48
C ALA A 34 -4.21 21.40 15.88
N MET A 35 -3.89 22.61 16.27
CA MET A 35 -4.43 23.24 17.49
C MET A 35 -5.96 23.41 17.38
N ASP A 36 -6.46 23.78 16.22
CA ASP A 36 -7.90 23.88 15.94
C ASP A 36 -8.61 22.52 16.03
N ALA A 37 -8.00 21.46 15.52
CA ALA A 37 -8.56 20.11 15.60
C ALA A 37 -8.66 19.59 17.04
N ALA A 38 -7.60 19.76 17.83
CA ALA A 38 -7.59 19.38 19.24
C ALA A 38 -8.63 20.15 20.06
N ASN A 39 -8.77 21.44 19.81
CA ASN A 39 -9.74 22.31 20.50
C ASN A 39 -11.20 21.95 20.20
N ILE A 40 -11.46 21.32 19.04
CA ILE A 40 -12.81 20.87 18.65
C ILE A 40 -13.08 19.47 19.23
N LEU A 41 -12.13 18.54 19.15
CA LEU A 41 -12.30 17.15 19.56
C LEU A 41 -12.28 16.96 21.07
N LYS A 42 -11.35 17.60 21.79
CA LYS A 42 -11.23 17.46 23.26
C LYS A 42 -12.53 17.74 24.01
N PRO A 43 -13.28 18.83 23.76
CA PRO A 43 -14.54 19.06 24.44
C PRO A 43 -15.61 18.02 24.12
N ALA A 44 -15.73 17.59 22.86
CA ALA A 44 -16.71 16.60 22.43
C ALA A 44 -16.44 15.22 23.05
N LEU A 45 -15.18 14.80 23.07
CA LEU A 45 -14.72 13.59 23.76
C LEU A 45 -14.95 13.72 25.29
N ALA A 46 -14.66 14.88 25.85
CA ALA A 46 -14.84 15.14 27.28
C ALA A 46 -16.29 15.03 27.74
N ARG A 47 -17.26 15.42 26.89
CA ARG A 47 -18.69 15.32 27.19
C ARG A 47 -19.30 13.96 26.85
N GLY A 48 -18.53 13.06 26.18
CA GLY A 48 -19.03 11.77 25.72
C GLY A 48 -19.99 11.86 24.51
N GLU A 49 -19.99 13.00 23.83
CA GLU A 49 -20.82 13.26 22.64
C GLU A 49 -20.25 12.59 21.38
N LEU A 50 -18.97 12.24 21.41
CA LEU A 50 -18.25 11.64 20.31
C LEU A 50 -17.74 10.25 20.69
N ARG A 51 -18.12 9.24 19.90
CA ARG A 51 -17.53 7.91 19.96
C ARG A 51 -16.38 7.83 18.96
N ALA A 52 -15.18 7.54 19.47
CA ALA A 52 -13.98 7.51 18.62
C ALA A 52 -13.09 6.31 18.93
N ILE A 53 -12.45 5.80 17.88
CA ILE A 53 -11.35 4.85 17.95
C ILE A 53 -10.14 5.58 17.44
N GLY A 54 -9.10 5.72 18.25
CA GLY A 54 -7.83 6.34 17.87
C GLY A 54 -6.75 5.29 17.69
N ALA A 55 -5.99 5.35 16.62
CA ALA A 55 -4.79 4.55 16.43
C ALA A 55 -3.53 5.40 16.60
N THR A 56 -2.50 4.84 17.24
CA THR A 56 -1.20 5.49 17.43
C THR A 56 -0.13 4.45 17.75
N THR A 57 1.14 4.83 17.73
CA THR A 57 2.24 3.98 18.20
C THR A 57 2.40 4.08 19.72
N LEU A 58 3.08 3.10 20.32
CA LEU A 58 3.36 3.09 21.76
C LEU A 58 4.18 4.30 22.19
N ASP A 59 5.22 4.65 21.44
CA ASP A 59 6.10 5.77 21.76
C ASP A 59 5.34 7.10 21.74
N GLU A 60 4.45 7.27 20.78
CA GLU A 60 3.63 8.48 20.63
C GLU A 60 2.51 8.54 21.67
N TYR A 61 1.94 7.39 22.03
CA TYR A 61 1.01 7.30 23.13
C TYR A 61 1.65 7.79 24.43
N GLN A 62 2.83 7.27 24.80
CA GLN A 62 3.56 7.69 25.99
C GLN A 62 3.96 9.18 25.95
N LYS A 63 4.35 9.65 24.78
CA LYS A 63 4.81 11.02 24.63
C LYS A 63 3.69 12.05 24.70
N TYR A 64 2.51 11.75 24.17
CA TYR A 64 1.42 12.72 23.99
C TYR A 64 0.17 12.41 24.79
N PHE A 65 -0.27 11.14 24.90
CA PHE A 65 -1.50 10.77 25.56
C PHE A 65 -1.36 10.62 27.08
N GLU A 66 -0.36 9.93 27.58
CA GLU A 66 -0.14 9.75 29.02
C GLU A 66 0.06 11.07 29.74
N LYS A 67 0.53 12.10 29.06
CA LYS A 67 0.72 13.44 29.62
C LYS A 67 -0.57 14.25 29.69
N ASP A 68 -1.56 13.93 28.87
CA ASP A 68 -2.87 14.59 28.85
C ASP A 68 -3.89 13.77 29.65
N LYS A 69 -3.96 14.00 30.96
CA LYS A 69 -4.88 13.30 31.87
C LYS A 69 -6.36 13.41 31.50
N ALA A 70 -6.74 14.40 30.68
CA ALA A 70 -8.11 14.56 30.23
C ALA A 70 -8.45 13.57 29.14
N LEU A 71 -7.50 13.25 28.25
CA LEU A 71 -7.65 12.23 27.19
C LEU A 71 -7.43 10.82 27.73
N GLU A 72 -6.43 10.60 28.57
CA GLU A 72 -6.15 9.31 29.20
C GLU A 72 -7.40 8.71 29.86
N ARG A 73 -8.19 9.53 30.57
CA ARG A 73 -9.43 9.09 31.23
C ARG A 73 -10.60 8.81 30.26
N ARG A 74 -10.46 9.14 28.98
CA ARG A 74 -11.54 9.04 27.98
C ARG A 74 -11.32 7.94 26.96
N PHE A 75 -10.08 7.49 26.82
CA PHE A 75 -9.72 6.39 25.95
C PHE A 75 -9.27 5.18 26.75
N GLN A 76 -9.89 4.05 26.46
CA GLN A 76 -9.39 2.77 26.94
C GLN A 76 -8.35 2.27 25.95
N THR A 77 -7.15 1.94 26.42
CA THR A 77 -6.10 1.38 25.59
C THR A 77 -6.39 -0.07 25.23
N VAL A 78 -6.24 -0.40 23.95
CA VAL A 78 -6.30 -1.75 23.41
C VAL A 78 -4.97 -2.00 22.71
N MET A 79 -4.17 -2.92 23.25
CA MET A 79 -2.91 -3.32 22.64
C MET A 79 -3.17 -4.19 21.43
N VAL A 80 -2.48 -3.89 20.34
CA VAL A 80 -2.48 -4.68 19.10
C VAL A 80 -1.06 -5.18 18.89
N ASP A 81 -0.84 -6.43 19.28
CA ASP A 81 0.48 -7.07 19.19
C ASP A 81 0.74 -7.62 17.77
N GLU A 82 2.03 -7.82 17.47
CA GLU A 82 2.45 -8.51 16.24
C GLU A 82 1.89 -9.93 16.22
N PRO A 83 1.25 -10.37 15.12
CA PRO A 83 0.73 -11.74 15.02
C PRO A 83 1.85 -12.77 14.97
N SER A 84 1.56 -13.99 15.43
CA SER A 84 2.51 -15.10 15.31
C SER A 84 2.79 -15.46 13.84
N VAL A 85 3.88 -16.21 13.60
CA VAL A 85 4.23 -16.71 12.26
C VAL A 85 3.07 -17.52 11.67
N GLU A 86 2.44 -18.43 12.44
CA GLU A 86 1.32 -19.26 11.98
C GLU A 86 0.09 -18.41 11.63
N ASN A 87 -0.23 -17.42 12.47
CA ASN A 87 -1.34 -16.51 12.20
C ASN A 87 -1.07 -15.65 10.95
N THR A 88 0.19 -15.22 10.76
CA THR A 88 0.59 -14.46 9.57
C THR A 88 0.46 -15.29 8.30
N VAL A 89 0.85 -16.57 8.31
CA VAL A 89 0.62 -17.47 7.16
C VAL A 89 -0.87 -17.55 6.82
N SER A 90 -1.72 -17.64 7.83
CA SER A 90 -3.19 -17.68 7.63
C SER A 90 -3.71 -16.37 7.05
N ILE A 91 -3.19 -15.22 7.48
CA ILE A 91 -3.52 -13.89 6.92
C ILE A 91 -3.12 -13.81 5.45
N LEU A 92 -1.88 -14.20 5.11
CA LEU A 92 -1.40 -14.14 3.73
C LEU A 92 -2.17 -15.09 2.80
N ARG A 93 -2.56 -16.28 3.30
CA ARG A 93 -3.45 -17.19 2.55
C ARG A 93 -4.79 -16.52 2.21
N GLY A 94 -5.34 -15.76 3.13
CA GLY A 94 -6.57 -14.98 2.91
C GLY A 94 -6.40 -13.84 1.89
N LEU A 95 -5.20 -13.30 1.74
CA LEU A 95 -4.87 -12.23 0.80
C LEU A 95 -4.43 -12.73 -0.58
N LYS A 96 -3.99 -14.00 -0.67
CA LYS A 96 -3.39 -14.63 -1.85
C LYS A 96 -4.12 -14.31 -3.15
N GLU A 97 -5.42 -14.56 -3.21
CA GLU A 97 -6.22 -14.39 -4.42
C GLU A 97 -6.21 -12.94 -4.93
N ARG A 98 -6.20 -11.97 -4.02
CA ARG A 98 -6.13 -10.54 -4.40
C ARG A 98 -4.81 -10.19 -5.07
N TYR A 99 -3.70 -10.69 -4.55
CA TYR A 99 -2.36 -10.47 -5.11
C TYR A 99 -2.15 -11.23 -6.41
N GLU A 100 -2.63 -12.49 -6.52
CA GLU A 100 -2.64 -13.25 -7.78
C GLU A 100 -3.41 -12.51 -8.87
N ASN A 101 -4.58 -11.96 -8.55
CA ASN A 101 -5.40 -11.19 -9.48
C ASN A 101 -4.77 -9.85 -9.87
N HIS A 102 -4.07 -9.19 -8.94
CA HIS A 102 -3.40 -7.92 -9.21
C HIS A 102 -2.18 -8.10 -10.12
N HIS A 103 -1.27 -8.98 -9.74
CA HIS A 103 -0.03 -9.20 -10.47
C HIS A 103 -0.17 -10.15 -11.67
N LYS A 104 -1.29 -10.87 -11.80
CA LYS A 104 -1.51 -11.90 -12.82
C LYS A 104 -0.44 -13.00 -12.79
N VAL A 105 -0.05 -13.40 -11.59
CA VAL A 105 0.88 -14.50 -11.30
C VAL A 105 0.22 -15.47 -10.34
N ARG A 106 0.68 -16.73 -10.34
CA ARG A 106 0.25 -17.73 -9.38
C ARG A 106 1.21 -17.74 -8.19
N ILE A 107 0.67 -17.65 -6.97
CA ILE A 107 1.44 -17.70 -5.72
C ILE A 107 1.25 -19.09 -5.10
N LEU A 108 2.33 -19.83 -4.93
CA LEU A 108 2.28 -21.15 -4.28
C LEU A 108 2.18 -21.01 -2.75
N ASP A 109 1.66 -22.03 -2.07
CA ASP A 109 1.55 -22.02 -0.60
C ASP A 109 2.94 -21.98 0.06
N GLU A 110 3.89 -22.71 -0.52
CA GLU A 110 5.29 -22.70 -0.07
C GLU A 110 5.93 -21.31 -0.17
N ALA A 111 5.54 -20.50 -1.16
CA ALA A 111 6.02 -19.13 -1.28
C ALA A 111 5.45 -18.24 -0.18
N ILE A 112 4.20 -18.46 0.24
CA ILE A 112 3.58 -17.75 1.37
C ILE A 112 4.33 -18.08 2.67
N VAL A 113 4.56 -19.36 2.94
CA VAL A 113 5.30 -19.81 4.13
C VAL A 113 6.70 -19.21 4.12
N ALA A 114 7.41 -19.30 2.99
CA ALA A 114 8.74 -18.74 2.84
C ALA A 114 8.76 -17.21 3.04
N ALA A 115 7.77 -16.48 2.52
CA ALA A 115 7.69 -15.02 2.71
C ALA A 115 7.57 -14.65 4.19
N VAL A 116 6.76 -15.38 4.96
CA VAL A 116 6.61 -15.15 6.39
C VAL A 116 7.89 -15.50 7.16
N GLU A 117 8.46 -16.68 6.94
CA GLU A 117 9.65 -17.14 7.65
C GLU A 117 10.89 -16.28 7.34
N LEU A 118 11.12 -15.96 6.06
CA LEU A 118 12.27 -15.15 5.64
C LEU A 118 12.12 -13.70 6.11
N SER A 119 10.94 -13.10 6.00
CA SER A 119 10.70 -11.75 6.50
C SER A 119 10.85 -11.69 8.03
N HIS A 120 10.36 -12.68 8.77
CA HIS A 120 10.52 -12.76 10.21
C HIS A 120 12.00 -12.86 10.63
N ARG A 121 12.79 -13.65 9.90
CA ARG A 121 14.21 -13.87 10.20
C ARG A 121 15.12 -12.72 9.80
N TYR A 122 14.90 -12.12 8.62
CA TYR A 122 15.85 -11.18 8.03
C TYR A 122 15.42 -9.72 8.06
N ILE A 123 14.10 -9.43 8.17
CA ILE A 123 13.59 -8.07 8.25
C ILE A 123 13.26 -7.75 9.70
N THR A 124 14.21 -7.10 10.40
CA THR A 124 14.08 -6.78 11.83
C THR A 124 13.49 -5.39 12.09
N SER A 125 13.46 -4.52 11.08
CA SER A 125 13.00 -3.12 11.21
C SER A 125 11.49 -2.94 11.00
N ARG A 126 10.76 -4.02 10.67
CA ARG A 126 9.31 -4.02 10.42
C ARG A 126 8.64 -5.19 11.12
N PHE A 127 7.34 -5.10 11.29
CA PHE A 127 6.52 -6.09 12.00
C PHE A 127 5.72 -6.96 11.03
N LEU A 128 5.35 -8.17 11.48
CA LEU A 128 4.36 -8.99 10.83
C LEU A 128 2.95 -8.38 11.06
N PRO A 129 2.01 -8.50 10.13
CA PRO A 129 2.11 -9.23 8.85
C PRO A 129 2.75 -8.41 7.72
N ASP A 130 2.90 -7.10 7.87
CA ASP A 130 3.23 -6.16 6.79
C ASP A 130 4.51 -6.53 6.05
N LYS A 131 5.61 -6.82 6.76
CA LYS A 131 6.87 -7.20 6.13
C LYS A 131 6.79 -8.47 5.26
N ALA A 132 5.89 -9.40 5.61
CA ALA A 132 5.67 -10.61 4.83
C ALA A 132 4.78 -10.33 3.61
N ILE A 133 3.80 -9.45 3.76
CA ILE A 133 2.96 -8.97 2.66
C ILE A 133 3.81 -8.22 1.65
N ASP A 134 4.64 -7.28 2.10
CA ASP A 134 5.55 -6.52 1.24
C ASP A 134 6.48 -7.44 0.43
N LEU A 135 7.06 -8.46 1.09
CA LEU A 135 7.94 -9.42 0.43
C LEU A 135 7.22 -10.24 -0.63
N MET A 136 5.99 -10.67 -0.35
CA MET A 136 5.14 -11.40 -1.30
C MET A 136 4.76 -10.50 -2.50
N ASP A 137 4.39 -9.25 -2.23
CA ASP A 137 4.00 -8.27 -3.25
C ASP A 137 5.17 -7.95 -4.19
N GLU A 138 6.33 -7.65 -3.63
CA GLU A 138 7.55 -7.34 -4.40
C GLU A 138 8.01 -8.54 -5.23
N ALA A 139 7.99 -9.75 -4.68
CA ALA A 139 8.33 -10.97 -5.41
C ALA A 139 7.37 -11.22 -6.58
N ALA A 140 6.07 -11.02 -6.37
CA ALA A 140 5.05 -11.17 -7.41
C ALA A 140 5.20 -10.10 -8.51
N ALA A 141 5.48 -8.85 -8.13
CA ALA A 141 5.74 -7.76 -9.06
C ALA A 141 6.99 -8.03 -9.92
N LYS A 142 8.09 -8.49 -9.30
CA LYS A 142 9.32 -8.86 -9.99
C LYS A 142 9.08 -9.99 -10.99
N LEU A 143 8.42 -11.07 -10.57
CA LEU A 143 8.07 -12.18 -11.45
C LEU A 143 7.23 -11.70 -12.65
N ARG A 144 6.27 -10.81 -12.42
CA ARG A 144 5.45 -10.24 -13.50
C ARG A 144 6.28 -9.43 -14.48
N MET A 145 7.25 -8.65 -14.00
CA MET A 145 8.17 -7.91 -14.86
C MET A 145 9.02 -8.87 -15.71
N GLU A 146 9.56 -9.92 -15.11
CA GLU A 146 10.36 -10.94 -15.81
C GLU A 146 9.53 -11.66 -16.89
N MET A 147 8.28 -12.01 -16.59
CA MET A 147 7.36 -12.63 -17.56
C MET A 147 7.01 -11.73 -18.75
N ASN A 148 6.96 -10.42 -18.53
CA ASN A 148 6.68 -9.43 -19.57
C ASN A 148 7.95 -8.92 -20.27
N SER A 149 9.13 -9.24 -19.74
CA SER A 149 10.40 -8.87 -20.32
C SER A 149 10.68 -9.75 -21.55
N VAL A 150 10.76 -9.12 -22.70
CA VAL A 150 11.25 -9.78 -23.92
C VAL A 150 12.77 -9.88 -23.80
N PRO A 151 13.41 -11.06 -24.02
CA PRO A 151 14.85 -11.16 -24.09
C PRO A 151 15.44 -10.10 -25.02
N GLU A 152 16.57 -9.52 -24.64
CA GLU A 152 17.18 -8.39 -25.34
C GLU A 152 17.40 -8.70 -26.84
N GLU A 153 17.80 -9.94 -27.14
CA GLU A 153 17.98 -10.44 -28.50
C GLU A 153 16.67 -10.39 -29.34
N ILE A 154 15.52 -10.71 -28.73
CA ILE A 154 14.22 -10.66 -29.39
C ILE A 154 13.75 -9.21 -29.55
N ASP A 155 14.02 -8.35 -28.56
CA ASP A 155 13.69 -6.92 -28.66
C ASP A 155 14.49 -6.22 -29.75
N GLU A 156 15.78 -6.53 -29.89
CA GLU A 156 16.63 -6.04 -30.98
C GLU A 156 16.10 -6.49 -32.36
N LEU A 157 15.72 -7.76 -32.49
CA LEU A 157 15.12 -8.28 -33.72
C LEU A 157 13.80 -7.59 -34.07
N ASN A 158 12.94 -7.41 -33.07
CA ASN A 158 11.65 -6.72 -33.26
C ASN A 158 11.86 -5.26 -33.69
N ARG A 159 12.83 -4.56 -33.12
CA ARG A 159 13.19 -3.19 -33.53
C ARG A 159 13.68 -3.16 -34.98
N LYS A 160 14.51 -4.13 -35.36
CA LYS A 160 15.04 -4.23 -36.73
C LYS A 160 13.93 -4.54 -37.74
N ILE A 161 13.03 -5.48 -37.42
CA ILE A 161 11.86 -5.78 -38.26
C ILE A 161 11.01 -4.51 -38.43
N ARG A 162 10.68 -3.81 -37.34
CA ARG A 162 9.89 -2.57 -37.41
C ARG A 162 10.57 -1.49 -38.26
N GLN A 163 11.89 -1.36 -38.17
CA GLN A 163 12.64 -0.43 -38.98
C GLN A 163 12.54 -0.78 -40.49
N LEU A 164 12.73 -2.06 -40.82
CA LEU A 164 12.60 -2.54 -42.19
C LEU A 164 11.18 -2.39 -42.75
N GLU A 165 10.15 -2.60 -41.94
CA GLU A 165 8.76 -2.37 -42.30
C GLU A 165 8.48 -0.90 -42.66
N ILE A 166 9.01 0.03 -41.85
CA ILE A 166 8.89 1.48 -42.10
C ILE A 166 9.62 1.86 -43.42
N GLU A 167 10.82 1.32 -43.62
CA GLU A 167 11.61 1.57 -44.82
C GLU A 167 10.91 0.99 -46.09
N ARG A 168 10.35 -0.20 -45.96
CA ARG A 168 9.52 -0.82 -47.03
C ARG A 168 8.31 0.06 -47.41
N GLU A 169 7.59 0.56 -46.39
CA GLU A 169 6.44 1.45 -46.62
C GLU A 169 6.85 2.76 -47.33
N ALA A 170 7.99 3.33 -46.92
CA ALA A 170 8.52 4.54 -47.56
C ALA A 170 8.87 4.32 -49.03
N ILE A 171 9.62 3.24 -49.34
CA ILE A 171 10.02 2.88 -50.72
C ILE A 171 8.83 2.53 -51.57
N LYS A 172 7.80 1.91 -51.01
CA LYS A 172 6.55 1.58 -51.72
C LYS A 172 5.78 2.83 -52.17
N ARG A 173 5.86 3.90 -51.37
CA ARG A 173 5.29 5.22 -51.72
C ARG A 173 6.06 5.90 -52.85
N ASP A 174 7.36 5.68 -52.96
CA ASP A 174 8.21 6.25 -54.00
C ASP A 174 8.20 5.44 -55.31
N GLY A 175 7.51 4.29 -55.35
CA GLY A 175 7.28 3.51 -56.57
C GLY A 175 8.45 2.61 -57.00
N GLU A 176 9.48 2.41 -56.16
CA GLU A 176 10.63 1.55 -56.45
C GLU A 176 10.38 0.08 -56.07
N THR A 177 9.73 -0.67 -56.95
CA THR A 177 9.33 -2.08 -56.73
C THR A 177 10.52 -3.04 -56.54
N ALA A 178 11.66 -2.80 -57.18
CA ALA A 178 12.84 -3.67 -57.09
C ALA A 178 13.56 -3.62 -55.73
N ARG A 179 13.43 -2.50 -55.02
CA ARG A 179 14.01 -2.32 -53.66
C ARG A 179 13.13 -2.90 -52.55
N THR A 180 11.82 -2.96 -52.77
CA THR A 180 10.87 -3.63 -51.86
C THR A 180 11.11 -5.13 -51.78
N GLU A 181 11.41 -5.80 -52.89
CA GLU A 181 11.71 -7.25 -52.92
C GLU A 181 12.99 -7.62 -52.14
N THR A 182 13.94 -6.70 -52.02
CA THR A 182 15.18 -6.92 -51.28
C THR A 182 14.93 -6.82 -49.78
N ILE A 183 14.06 -5.92 -49.34
CA ILE A 183 13.67 -5.74 -47.92
C ILE A 183 12.77 -6.88 -47.49
N ASP A 184 11.83 -7.35 -48.31
CA ASP A 184 10.96 -8.49 -48.00
C ASP A 184 11.73 -9.80 -47.75
N LYS A 185 12.98 -9.92 -48.24
CA LYS A 185 13.86 -11.05 -47.92
C LYS A 185 14.65 -10.90 -46.62
N GLN A 186 14.65 -9.71 -46.04
CA GLN A 186 15.36 -9.40 -44.79
C GLN A 186 14.44 -9.36 -43.57
N ILE A 187 13.12 -9.22 -43.78
CA ILE A 187 12.07 -9.37 -42.81
C ILE A 187 11.76 -10.86 -42.57
#